data_ddcebf318952e2fa4c987c15f206a734
#
_entry.id   ddcebf318952e2fa4c987c15f206a734
#
_cell.length_a   1.000
_cell.length_b   1.000
_cell.length_c   1.000
_cell.angle_alpha   90.00
_cell.angle_beta   90.00
_cell.angle_gamma   90.00
#
_symmetry.space_group_name_H-M   'P 1'
#
loop_
_entity.id
_entity.type
_entity.pdbx_description
1 polymer ?
#
loop_
_entity_poly.entity_id
_entity_poly.type
_entity_poly.pdbx_seq_one_letter_code
_entity_poly.pdbx_strand_id
1 'polypeptide(L)'
;MVNRSAFSMLKFSMVKPVHALLLGAVALVVAGCGAGGPSFHPVGGKLTVDGKVPANVQISFYPVDGKGPIASGNVDAGTGRYDLTSSGGVGKPAGKGAVAGKYKVVLNASGGGGGAASPEAMMAQYSGNNQGKAPAAPKASFKKEYGSASTSPKEVEVKSGANSIDLDL
;
A
#
# COMPACT_ATOMS: atom_id res chain seq x y z
N MET A 1 -32.76 -77.93 -3.34
CA MET A 1 -31.93 -77.44 -4.48
C MET A 1 -30.92 -76.50 -3.93
N VAL A 2 -29.67 -76.89 -3.99
CA VAL A 2 -28.50 -76.23 -3.41
C VAL A 2 -27.97 -75.21 -4.44
N ASN A 3 -27.74 -73.99 -4.10
CA ASN A 3 -26.86 -73.17 -4.92
C ASN A 3 -25.81 -72.46 -4.08
N ARG A 4 -24.61 -72.91 -4.30
CA ARG A 4 -23.33 -72.38 -3.74
C ARG A 4 -22.92 -71.21 -4.62
N SER A 5 -22.72 -70.05 -4.05
CA SER A 5 -22.07 -68.91 -4.73
C SER A 5 -20.83 -68.46 -3.98
N ALA A 6 -19.81 -68.72 -4.63
CA ALA A 6 -18.40 -68.33 -4.52
C ALA A 6 -18.05 -67.15 -3.60
N PHE A 7 -17.24 -67.47 -2.62
CA PHE A 7 -16.47 -66.50 -1.80
C PHE A 7 -15.28 -66.00 -2.62
N SER A 8 -15.38 -64.80 -3.14
CA SER A 8 -14.26 -64.16 -3.83
C SER A 8 -13.28 -63.64 -2.79
N MET A 9 -12.15 -64.27 -2.71
CA MET A 9 -11.01 -63.84 -1.90
C MET A 9 -10.44 -62.55 -2.45
N LEU A 10 -10.66 -61.44 -1.75
CA LEU A 10 -9.90 -60.23 -1.94
C LEU A 10 -8.44 -60.49 -1.52
N LYS A 11 -7.55 -60.61 -2.48
CA LYS A 11 -6.12 -60.59 -2.24
C LYS A 11 -5.72 -59.20 -1.78
N PHE A 12 -5.56 -59.01 -0.49
CA PHE A 12 -4.95 -57.84 0.11
C PHE A 12 -3.46 -57.84 -0.30
N SER A 13 -3.12 -57.07 -1.32
CA SER A 13 -1.74 -56.84 -1.71
C SER A 13 -1.08 -56.05 -0.57
N MET A 14 -0.13 -56.70 0.11
CA MET A 14 0.74 -56.05 1.09
C MET A 14 1.59 -55.00 0.39
N VAL A 15 1.09 -53.76 0.32
CA VAL A 15 1.89 -52.60 -0.01
C VAL A 15 2.84 -52.38 1.16
N LYS A 16 4.13 -52.58 0.89
CA LYS A 16 5.18 -52.47 1.90
C LYS A 16 5.10 -51.10 2.58
N PRO A 17 5.10 -50.98 3.91
CA PRO A 17 4.89 -49.73 4.66
C PRO A 17 5.95 -48.65 4.37
N VAL A 18 7.06 -49.02 3.75
CA VAL A 18 8.14 -48.11 3.38
C VAL A 18 7.70 -47.06 2.34
N HIS A 19 6.77 -47.38 1.41
CA HIS A 19 6.30 -46.44 0.40
C HIS A 19 5.27 -45.44 0.95
N ALA A 20 4.51 -45.83 1.98
CA ALA A 20 3.58 -44.95 2.65
C ALA A 20 4.30 -43.84 3.46
N LEU A 21 5.49 -44.15 4.01
CA LEU A 21 6.30 -43.19 4.78
C LEU A 21 6.98 -42.18 3.89
N LEU A 22 7.36 -42.54 2.65
CA LEU A 22 7.96 -41.64 1.68
C LEU A 22 6.96 -40.63 1.08
N LEU A 23 5.70 -41.05 0.89
CA LEU A 23 4.63 -40.16 0.41
C LEU A 23 4.19 -39.12 1.46
N GLY A 24 4.26 -39.49 2.75
CA GLY A 24 3.95 -38.56 3.85
C GLY A 24 5.00 -37.47 4.04
N ALA A 25 6.28 -37.75 3.74
CA ALA A 25 7.36 -36.75 3.88
C ALA A 25 7.37 -35.69 2.77
N VAL A 26 6.85 -35.99 1.58
CA VAL A 26 6.78 -35.05 0.47
C VAL A 26 5.64 -34.04 0.65
N ALA A 27 4.56 -34.36 1.36
CA ALA A 27 3.42 -33.48 1.58
C ALA A 27 3.72 -32.36 2.58
N LEU A 28 4.75 -32.47 3.43
CA LEU A 28 5.10 -31.43 4.42
C LEU A 28 5.97 -30.29 3.88
N VAL A 29 6.54 -30.41 2.69
CA VAL A 29 7.49 -29.41 2.14
C VAL A 29 6.79 -28.28 1.40
N VAL A 30 5.49 -28.37 1.10
CA VAL A 30 4.75 -27.38 0.31
C VAL A 30 4.11 -26.27 1.20
N ALA A 31 4.14 -26.40 2.53
CA ALA A 31 3.53 -25.43 3.45
C ALA A 31 4.45 -24.26 3.84
N GLY A 32 5.60 -24.06 3.20
CA GLY A 32 6.66 -23.19 3.69
C GLY A 32 7.05 -21.99 2.83
N CYS A 33 6.25 -21.52 1.89
CA CYS A 33 6.53 -20.27 1.13
C CYS A 33 5.38 -19.28 1.15
N GLY A 34 4.89 -18.98 2.33
CA GLY A 34 4.23 -17.72 2.59
C GLY A 34 5.28 -16.68 2.99
N ALA A 35 6.06 -16.14 2.05
CA ALA A 35 6.78 -14.89 2.27
C ALA A 35 5.71 -13.82 2.49
N GLY A 36 5.19 -13.74 3.72
CA GLY A 36 4.18 -12.77 4.16
C GLY A 36 4.78 -11.38 4.12
N GLY A 37 4.80 -10.76 2.95
CA GLY A 37 5.00 -9.33 2.83
C GLY A 37 3.87 -8.59 3.58
N PRO A 38 4.05 -7.32 3.94
CA PRO A 38 3.02 -6.55 4.61
C PRO A 38 1.77 -6.50 3.74
N SER A 39 0.61 -6.78 4.36
CA SER A 39 -0.68 -6.67 3.69
C SER A 39 -1.07 -5.20 3.57
N PHE A 40 -1.33 -4.74 2.34
CA PHE A 40 -1.83 -3.42 2.07
C PHE A 40 -3.34 -3.41 2.08
N HIS A 41 -3.92 -2.41 2.71
CA HIS A 41 -5.36 -2.21 2.83
C HIS A 41 -5.76 -0.95 2.07
N PRO A 42 -6.79 -0.99 1.21
CA PRO A 42 -7.26 0.19 0.51
C PRO A 42 -7.59 1.32 1.50
N VAL A 43 -7.08 2.51 1.24
CA VAL A 43 -7.35 3.72 2.03
C VAL A 43 -7.70 4.83 1.08
N GLY A 44 -8.87 5.40 1.27
CA GLY A 44 -9.34 6.59 0.55
C GLY A 44 -10.22 7.42 1.47
N GLY A 45 -10.66 8.55 0.98
CA GLY A 45 -11.55 9.44 1.72
C GLY A 45 -11.65 10.81 1.08
N LYS A 46 -12.12 11.79 1.85
CA LYS A 46 -12.24 13.18 1.43
C LYS A 46 -11.40 14.07 2.34
N LEU A 47 -10.66 15.00 1.74
CA LEU A 47 -9.93 16.03 2.46
C LEU A 47 -10.61 17.39 2.28
N THR A 48 -10.86 18.06 3.40
CA THR A 48 -11.20 19.48 3.47
C THR A 48 -10.22 20.18 4.40
N VAL A 49 -9.95 21.44 4.11
CA VAL A 49 -9.15 22.34 4.94
C VAL A 49 -9.96 23.59 5.18
N ASP A 50 -10.29 23.89 6.44
CA ASP A 50 -11.22 24.97 6.83
C ASP A 50 -12.54 24.89 6.01
N GLY A 51 -13.09 23.68 5.85
CA GLY A 51 -14.34 23.40 5.12
C GLY A 51 -14.25 23.51 3.59
N LYS A 52 -13.06 23.74 3.03
CA LYS A 52 -12.85 23.88 1.58
C LYS A 52 -11.99 22.75 1.03
N VAL A 53 -12.25 22.37 -0.21
CA VAL A 53 -11.39 21.40 -0.91
C VAL A 53 -10.09 22.11 -1.33
N PRO A 54 -8.92 21.62 -0.84
CA PRO A 54 -7.65 22.22 -1.21
C PRO A 54 -7.25 21.82 -2.63
N ALA A 55 -6.76 22.76 -3.41
CA ALA A 55 -6.21 22.49 -4.73
C ALA A 55 -4.70 22.21 -4.67
N ASN A 56 -4.24 21.34 -5.54
CA ASN A 56 -2.81 21.00 -5.69
C ASN A 56 -2.17 20.52 -4.37
N VAL A 57 -2.84 19.61 -3.67
CA VAL A 57 -2.36 19.01 -2.42
C VAL A 57 -2.16 17.51 -2.60
N GLN A 58 -1.03 17.04 -2.15
CA GLN A 58 -0.74 15.64 -1.93
C GLN A 58 -0.86 15.33 -0.45
N ILE A 59 -1.60 14.29 -0.12
CA ILE A 59 -1.69 13.75 1.24
C ILE A 59 -0.73 12.58 1.39
N SER A 60 -0.06 12.49 2.54
CA SER A 60 0.86 11.41 2.87
C SER A 60 0.64 10.94 4.30
N PHE A 61 0.62 9.62 4.47
CA PHE A 61 0.50 8.95 5.75
C PHE A 61 1.86 8.39 6.15
N TYR A 62 2.43 8.94 7.21
CA TYR A 62 3.71 8.54 7.78
C TYR A 62 3.46 7.62 8.97
N PRO A 63 3.99 6.38 8.99
CA PRO A 63 3.82 5.49 10.13
C PRO A 63 4.43 6.11 11.40
N VAL A 64 3.65 6.11 12.50
CA VAL A 64 4.05 6.72 13.79
C VAL A 64 5.26 6.01 14.39
N ASP A 65 5.39 4.72 14.17
CA ASP A 65 6.52 3.91 14.63
C ASP A 65 7.79 4.06 13.77
N GLY A 66 7.72 4.85 12.69
CA GLY A 66 8.80 5.04 11.73
C GLY A 66 9.11 3.80 10.87
N LYS A 67 8.37 2.72 11.06
CA LYS A 67 8.55 1.46 10.34
C LYS A 67 7.48 1.30 9.26
N GLY A 68 7.88 0.70 8.15
CA GLY A 68 6.95 0.46 7.04
C GLY A 68 6.98 1.53 5.95
N PRO A 69 6.21 1.32 4.89
CA PRO A 69 6.12 2.23 3.75
C PRO A 69 5.26 3.46 4.09
N ILE A 70 5.63 4.58 3.48
CA ILE A 70 4.79 5.78 3.47
C ILE A 70 3.71 5.58 2.40
N ALA A 71 2.46 5.86 2.74
CA ALA A 71 1.37 5.87 1.78
C ALA A 71 1.04 7.30 1.37
N SER A 72 0.91 7.56 0.09
CA SER A 72 0.61 8.90 -0.42
C SER A 72 -0.40 8.87 -1.56
N GLY A 73 -1.09 9.97 -1.77
CA GLY A 73 -2.06 10.14 -2.84
C GLY A 73 -2.27 11.61 -3.16
N ASN A 74 -2.70 11.91 -4.38
CA ASN A 74 -3.10 13.25 -4.75
C ASN A 74 -4.55 13.49 -4.37
N VAL A 75 -4.85 14.70 -3.92
CA VAL A 75 -6.22 15.13 -3.63
C VAL A 75 -6.83 15.71 -4.90
N ASP A 76 -7.97 15.20 -5.28
CA ASP A 76 -8.73 15.73 -6.40
C ASP A 76 -9.28 17.13 -6.06
N ALA A 77 -8.92 18.13 -6.84
CA ALA A 77 -9.24 19.53 -6.56
C ALA A 77 -10.74 19.86 -6.69
N GLY A 78 -11.52 19.04 -7.40
CA GLY A 78 -12.96 19.24 -7.57
C GLY A 78 -13.79 18.64 -6.44
N THR A 79 -13.41 17.44 -6.00
CA THR A 79 -14.21 16.64 -5.05
C THR A 79 -13.57 16.52 -3.66
N GLY A 80 -12.28 16.80 -3.54
CA GLY A 80 -11.49 16.57 -2.33
C GLY A 80 -11.15 15.09 -2.09
N ARG A 81 -11.51 14.17 -2.99
CA ARG A 81 -11.25 12.74 -2.81
C ARG A 81 -9.78 12.43 -2.98
N TYR A 82 -9.34 11.43 -2.25
CA TYR A 82 -8.00 10.89 -2.37
C TYR A 82 -8.01 9.37 -2.22
N ASP A 83 -7.06 8.72 -2.86
CA ASP A 83 -6.75 7.31 -2.70
C ASP A 83 -5.25 7.17 -2.46
N LEU A 84 -4.87 6.36 -1.46
CA LEU A 84 -3.48 6.19 -1.11
C LEU A 84 -2.84 5.00 -1.83
N THR A 85 -1.57 5.16 -2.13
CA THR A 85 -0.68 4.10 -2.60
C THR A 85 0.59 4.16 -1.78
N SER A 86 1.00 3.03 -1.24
CA SER A 86 2.28 2.91 -0.57
C SER A 86 3.40 2.81 -1.59
N SER A 87 4.34 3.74 -1.53
CA SER A 87 5.56 3.69 -2.34
C SER A 87 6.61 2.87 -1.60
N GLY A 88 7.08 1.81 -2.26
CA GLY A 88 8.25 1.09 -1.81
C GLY A 88 9.51 1.91 -2.05
N GLY A 89 10.22 2.30 -1.00
CA GLY A 89 11.62 2.71 -1.14
C GLY A 89 12.50 1.48 -1.45
N VAL A 90 13.80 1.69 -1.61
CA VAL A 90 14.75 0.60 -1.82
C VAL A 90 14.54 -0.47 -0.73
N GLY A 91 14.19 -1.68 -1.14
CA GLY A 91 13.93 -2.82 -0.23
C GLY A 91 12.63 -2.76 0.55
N LYS A 92 11.73 -1.81 0.26
CA LYS A 92 10.40 -1.74 0.88
C LYS A 92 9.31 -2.14 -0.11
N PRO A 93 8.29 -2.87 0.34
CA PRO A 93 7.17 -3.25 -0.51
C PRO A 93 6.34 -2.04 -0.94
N ALA A 94 5.74 -2.13 -2.11
CA ALA A 94 4.80 -1.16 -2.64
C ALA A 94 3.42 -1.81 -2.84
N GLY A 95 2.35 -1.04 -2.73
CA GLY A 95 0.99 -1.55 -2.92
C GLY A 95 -0.08 -0.48 -2.84
N LYS A 96 -1.29 -0.82 -3.29
CA LYS A 96 -2.46 0.08 -3.17
C LYS A 96 -2.90 0.15 -1.71
N GLY A 97 -3.04 1.37 -1.19
CA GLY A 97 -3.43 1.63 0.19
C GLY A 97 -2.25 1.72 1.14
N ALA A 98 -2.46 1.39 2.40
CA ALA A 98 -1.46 1.41 3.47
C ALA A 98 -1.47 0.11 4.27
N VAL A 99 -0.41 -0.15 4.99
CA VAL A 99 -0.36 -1.25 5.98
C VAL A 99 -1.20 -0.87 7.19
N ALA A 100 -1.82 -1.84 7.86
CA ALA A 100 -2.57 -1.56 9.10
C ALA A 100 -1.64 -0.97 10.18
N GLY A 101 -2.08 0.11 10.83
CA GLY A 101 -1.29 0.80 11.85
C GLY A 101 -1.69 2.26 12.06
N LYS A 102 -0.96 2.97 12.91
CA LYS A 102 -1.16 4.39 13.18
C LYS A 102 -0.25 5.26 12.32
N TYR A 103 -0.81 6.36 11.82
CA TYR A 103 -0.15 7.25 10.89
C TYR A 103 -0.34 8.71 11.26
N LYS A 104 0.69 9.51 11.02
CA LYS A 104 0.63 10.97 10.99
C LYS A 104 0.24 11.44 9.59
N VAL A 105 -0.73 12.33 9.51
CA VAL A 105 -1.19 12.91 8.24
C VAL A 105 -0.32 14.12 7.89
N VAL A 106 0.29 14.10 6.71
CA VAL A 106 1.11 15.18 6.20
C VAL A 106 0.53 15.67 4.88
N LEU A 107 0.49 16.96 4.70
CA LEU A 107 0.07 17.60 3.47
C LEU A 107 1.26 18.29 2.80
N ASN A 108 1.41 18.04 1.51
CA ASN A 108 2.43 18.69 0.70
C ASN A 108 1.73 19.45 -0.43
N ALA A 109 2.23 20.64 -0.77
CA ALA A 109 1.79 21.30 -1.98
C ALA A 109 2.22 20.43 -3.18
N SER A 110 1.27 19.91 -3.93
CA SER A 110 1.53 19.23 -5.18
C SER A 110 1.86 20.32 -6.22
N GLY A 111 3.07 20.75 -6.26
CA GLY A 111 3.58 21.58 -7.35
C GLY A 111 3.63 20.72 -8.60
N GLY A 112 2.59 20.78 -9.41
CA GLY A 112 2.41 20.19 -10.73
C GLY A 112 3.45 19.17 -11.19
N GLY A 113 3.44 17.94 -10.64
CA GLY A 113 4.48 16.97 -11.01
C GLY A 113 4.52 15.73 -10.16
N GLY A 114 3.38 15.13 -9.87
CA GLY A 114 3.32 13.73 -9.39
C GLY A 114 3.23 12.71 -10.54
N GLY A 115 3.50 13.15 -11.77
CA GLY A 115 3.90 12.29 -12.88
C GLY A 115 5.41 12.41 -13.01
N ALA A 116 6.09 11.35 -13.39
CA ALA A 116 7.49 11.39 -13.77
C ALA A 116 7.73 12.66 -14.59
N ALA A 117 8.68 13.50 -14.16
CA ALA A 117 9.02 14.72 -14.88
C ALA A 117 9.21 14.31 -16.35
N SER A 118 8.47 14.95 -17.26
CA SER A 118 8.61 14.57 -18.69
C SER A 118 10.09 14.69 -19.05
N PRO A 119 10.58 13.83 -19.95
CA PRO A 119 11.98 13.90 -20.38
C PRO A 119 12.39 15.32 -20.80
N GLU A 120 11.45 16.11 -21.31
CA GLU A 120 11.64 17.52 -21.68
C GLU A 120 11.82 18.43 -20.47
N ALA A 121 11.06 18.21 -19.38
CA ALA A 121 11.24 18.94 -18.12
C ALA A 121 12.58 18.64 -17.44
N MET A 122 13.05 17.39 -17.54
CA MET A 122 14.40 17.02 -17.07
C MET A 122 15.48 17.65 -17.95
N MET A 123 15.32 17.66 -19.27
CA MET A 123 16.27 18.28 -20.20
C MET A 123 16.33 19.81 -20.00
N ALA A 124 15.20 20.46 -19.75
CA ALA A 124 15.16 21.91 -19.46
C ALA A 124 15.93 22.26 -18.17
N GLN A 125 15.95 21.36 -17.20
CA GLN A 125 16.70 21.53 -15.96
C GLN A 125 18.23 21.33 -16.14
N TYR A 126 18.62 20.51 -17.11
CA TYR A 126 20.04 20.27 -17.46
C TYR A 126 20.61 21.30 -18.44
N SER A 127 19.76 21.95 -19.18
CA SER A 127 20.14 22.98 -20.17
C SER A 127 20.41 24.31 -19.47
N GLY A 128 21.40 24.39 -18.66
CA GLY A 128 22.03 25.49 -17.89
C GLY A 128 21.75 26.97 -18.21
N ASN A 129 20.63 27.29 -18.85
CA ASN A 129 20.30 28.63 -19.30
C ASN A 129 19.07 29.25 -18.58
N ASN A 130 18.61 28.64 -17.49
CA ASN A 130 17.56 29.18 -16.63
C ASN A 130 18.15 29.72 -15.32
N GLN A 131 18.84 30.86 -15.39
CA GLN A 131 18.90 31.81 -14.27
C GLN A 131 17.52 32.50 -14.10
N GLY A 132 16.43 31.82 -14.38
CA GLY A 132 15.06 32.23 -14.23
C GLY A 132 14.47 31.56 -13.01
N LYS A 133 14.33 32.37 -11.93
CA LYS A 133 13.36 32.26 -10.84
C LYS A 133 12.60 30.93 -10.85
N ALA A 134 13.02 30.02 -9.97
CA ALA A 134 12.28 28.78 -9.74
C ALA A 134 10.77 29.09 -9.73
N PRO A 135 9.91 28.32 -10.43
CA PRO A 135 8.48 28.56 -10.38
C PRO A 135 8.08 28.68 -8.91
N ALA A 136 7.42 29.80 -8.56
CA ALA A 136 6.99 30.01 -7.18
C ALA A 136 6.19 28.79 -6.77
N ALA A 137 6.65 28.08 -5.75
CA ALA A 137 5.96 26.92 -5.23
C ALA A 137 4.49 27.31 -5.01
N PRO A 138 3.51 26.50 -5.46
CA PRO A 138 2.11 26.79 -5.25
C PRO A 138 1.91 27.09 -3.77
N LYS A 139 1.24 28.21 -3.48
CA LYS A 139 0.97 28.58 -2.08
C LYS A 139 0.16 27.45 -1.47
N ALA A 140 0.72 26.85 -0.42
CA ALA A 140 0.05 25.80 0.31
C ALA A 140 -1.29 26.31 0.87
N SER A 141 -2.37 25.61 0.56
CA SER A 141 -3.72 25.93 1.05
C SER A 141 -4.01 25.29 2.41
N PHE A 142 -2.98 25.01 3.20
CA PHE A 142 -3.10 24.34 4.50
C PHE A 142 -2.11 24.93 5.52
N LYS A 143 -2.39 24.71 6.82
CA LYS A 143 -1.54 25.20 7.91
C LYS A 143 -0.18 24.50 7.88
N LYS A 144 0.88 25.25 8.18
CA LYS A 144 2.28 24.76 8.14
C LYS A 144 2.53 23.54 9.02
N GLU A 145 1.76 23.38 10.10
CA GLU A 145 1.88 22.24 11.02
C GLU A 145 1.67 20.87 10.32
N TYR A 146 0.83 20.85 9.29
CA TYR A 146 0.60 19.64 8.50
C TYR A 146 1.69 19.35 7.46
N GLY A 147 2.66 20.24 7.30
CA GLY A 147 3.73 20.10 6.31
C GLY A 147 4.83 19.09 6.69
N SER A 148 4.81 18.56 7.90
CA SER A 148 5.81 17.59 8.37
C SER A 148 5.20 16.57 9.33
N ALA A 149 5.70 15.34 9.30
CA ALA A 149 5.26 14.30 10.23
C ALA A 149 5.61 14.62 11.70
N SER A 150 6.68 15.38 11.94
CA SER A 150 7.08 15.78 13.30
C SER A 150 6.16 16.85 13.91
N THR A 151 5.54 17.70 13.10
CA THR A 151 4.70 18.80 13.54
C THR A 151 3.21 18.53 13.36
N SER A 152 2.85 17.55 12.55
CA SER A 152 1.44 17.23 12.29
C SER A 152 0.72 16.76 13.56
N PRO A 153 -0.38 17.45 13.95
CA PRO A 153 -1.18 17.06 15.09
C PRO A 153 -2.17 15.93 14.76
N LYS A 154 -2.43 15.67 13.48
CA LYS A 154 -3.45 14.71 13.05
C LYS A 154 -2.88 13.30 12.96
N GLU A 155 -3.45 12.41 13.76
CA GLU A 155 -3.19 10.97 13.68
C GLU A 155 -4.44 10.25 13.18
N VAL A 156 -4.20 9.18 12.43
CA VAL A 156 -5.24 8.28 11.92
C VAL A 156 -4.81 6.84 12.08
N GLU A 157 -5.78 5.95 12.16
CA GLU A 157 -5.53 4.51 12.23
C GLU A 157 -6.07 3.83 10.97
N VAL A 158 -5.19 3.09 10.29
CA VAL A 158 -5.56 2.21 9.19
C VAL A 158 -5.82 0.82 9.76
N LYS A 159 -7.00 0.28 9.53
CA LYS A 159 -7.42 -1.05 9.97
C LYS A 159 -7.30 -2.05 8.82
N SER A 160 -7.33 -3.33 9.15
CA SER A 160 -7.44 -4.38 8.16
C SER A 160 -8.76 -4.25 7.38
N GLY A 161 -8.69 -4.38 6.04
CA GLY A 161 -9.83 -4.18 5.15
C GLY A 161 -9.83 -2.80 4.50
N ALA A 162 -10.96 -2.43 3.89
CA ALA A 162 -11.12 -1.12 3.25
C ALA A 162 -11.32 -0.02 4.31
N ASN A 163 -10.62 1.10 4.15
CA ASN A 163 -10.68 2.25 5.03
C ASN A 163 -11.18 3.48 4.27
N SER A 164 -12.22 4.14 4.82
CA SER A 164 -12.67 5.45 4.37
C SER A 164 -12.39 6.45 5.49
N ILE A 165 -11.40 7.32 5.28
CA ILE A 165 -10.90 8.25 6.29
C ILE A 165 -11.12 9.67 5.77
N ASP A 166 -12.19 10.31 6.21
CA ASP A 166 -12.46 11.69 5.88
C ASP A 166 -11.72 12.61 6.85
N LEU A 167 -11.10 13.65 6.31
CA LEU A 167 -10.26 14.58 7.05
C LEU A 167 -10.77 15.99 6.86
N ASP A 168 -11.05 16.67 7.95
CA ASP A 168 -11.28 18.11 8.02
C ASP A 168 -10.18 18.73 8.89
N LEU A 169 -9.35 19.60 8.33
CA LEU A 169 -8.09 20.11 8.90
C LEU A 169 -8.07 21.64 8.99
#